data_6a1872ce44cb0cd0067561d16eb996a4
#
_entry.id   6a1872ce44cb0cd0067561d16eb996a4
#
_cell.length_a   1.000
_cell.length_b   1.000
_cell.length_c   1.000
_cell.angle_alpha   90.00
_cell.angle_beta   90.00
_cell.angle_gamma   90.00
#
_symmetry.space_group_name_H-M   'P 1'
#
loop_
_entity.id
_entity.type
_entity.pdbx_description
1 polymer ?
#
loop_
_entity_poly.entity_id
_entity_poly.type
_entity_poly.pdbx_seq_one_letter_code
_entity_poly.pdbx_strand_id
1 'polypeptide(L)'
;MQADLFDAEQTGIRTRLGEQAWVLRGFALPWLDALLPALRAVIAQAPLRHMATPGGFTMSVALTNCGALGWTTDAHGYRYRPDDPQTGLPWPPMPQAFAQLTREAAAQAGFAGFDPDACLVNRYAPGARMSLHQDKNERDFGAPIVSVSLGLPAMFLFGGARRDERPARIPLLHGDVAVWGGVDRLRYHGVMPLAEGQHPLLGRQRINFTLRRAGA
;
A
#
# COMPACT_ATOMS: atom_id res chain seq x y z
N MET A 1 -16.30 11.77 17.16
CA MET A 1 -17.62 11.33 16.68
C MET A 1 -18.07 12.02 15.38
N GLN A 2 -17.19 12.75 14.67
CA GLN A 2 -17.53 13.49 13.44
C GLN A 2 -16.85 12.93 12.17
N ALA A 3 -15.96 11.94 12.28
CA ALA A 3 -15.30 11.30 11.15
C ALA A 3 -16.17 10.24 10.44
N ASP A 4 -17.07 9.57 11.17
CA ASP A 4 -17.87 8.45 10.62
C ASP A 4 -18.97 8.88 9.63
N LEU A 5 -19.49 10.12 9.72
CA LEU A 5 -20.56 10.57 8.80
C LEU A 5 -20.02 10.88 7.40
N PHE A 6 -18.80 11.40 7.28
CA PHE A 6 -18.18 11.70 5.98
C PHE A 6 -17.66 10.46 5.28
N ASP A 7 -17.27 9.41 6.03
CA ASP A 7 -16.81 8.15 5.46
C ASP A 7 -17.95 7.36 4.80
N ALA A 8 -19.15 7.38 5.38
CA ALA A 8 -20.31 6.66 4.84
C ALA A 8 -20.84 7.28 3.53
N GLU A 9 -20.81 8.61 3.39
CA GLU A 9 -21.30 9.31 2.19
C GLU A 9 -20.40 9.09 0.95
N GLN A 10 -19.14 8.69 1.12
CA GLN A 10 -18.21 8.50 0.01
C GLN A 10 -18.05 7.03 -0.42
N THR A 11 -18.60 6.08 0.33
CA THR A 11 -18.48 4.64 0.01
C THR A 11 -19.08 4.32 -1.36
N GLY A 12 -18.32 3.58 -2.19
CA GLY A 12 -18.73 3.23 -3.55
C GLY A 12 -18.40 4.26 -4.63
N ILE A 13 -17.92 5.47 -4.25
CA ILE A 13 -17.51 6.49 -5.20
C ILE A 13 -16.13 6.14 -5.77
N ARG A 14 -15.95 6.38 -7.08
CA ARG A 14 -14.65 6.31 -7.75
C ARG A 14 -14.09 7.72 -7.95
N THR A 15 -12.97 8.03 -7.35
CA THR A 15 -12.25 9.30 -7.55
C THR A 15 -11.14 9.09 -8.55
N ARG A 16 -11.15 9.82 -9.66
CA ARG A 16 -10.11 9.75 -10.69
C ARG A 16 -8.85 10.49 -10.23
N LEU A 17 -7.69 9.84 -10.36
CA LEU A 17 -6.38 10.43 -10.05
C LEU A 17 -5.55 10.71 -11.30
N GLY A 18 -5.77 9.93 -12.34
CA GLY A 18 -5.04 9.98 -13.61
C GLY A 18 -5.87 9.37 -14.73
N GLU A 19 -5.22 9.06 -15.84
CA GLU A 19 -5.88 8.43 -16.98
C GLU A 19 -6.29 6.98 -16.65
N GLN A 20 -5.38 6.24 -15.99
CA GLN A 20 -5.56 4.86 -15.55
C GLN A 20 -5.24 4.73 -14.04
N ALA A 21 -5.68 5.73 -13.25
CA ALA A 21 -5.48 5.77 -11.81
C ALA A 21 -6.74 6.23 -11.08
N TRP A 22 -7.12 5.53 -10.00
CA TRP A 22 -8.37 5.72 -9.28
C TRP A 22 -8.19 5.54 -7.78
N VAL A 23 -9.06 6.17 -6.98
CA VAL A 23 -9.36 5.77 -5.60
C VAL A 23 -10.79 5.23 -5.59
N LEU A 24 -10.92 3.99 -5.13
CA LEU A 24 -12.19 3.34 -4.83
C LEU A 24 -12.50 3.59 -3.35
N ARG A 25 -13.45 4.49 -3.09
CA ARG A 25 -13.76 4.95 -1.73
C ARG A 25 -14.45 3.88 -0.91
N GLY A 26 -13.93 3.61 0.28
CA GLY A 26 -14.49 2.64 1.21
C GLY A 26 -14.50 1.19 0.70
N PHE A 27 -13.83 0.89 -0.41
CA PHE A 27 -13.91 -0.41 -1.10
C PHE A 27 -13.51 -1.59 -0.21
N ALA A 28 -12.58 -1.39 0.70
CA ALA A 28 -12.11 -2.43 1.61
C ALA A 28 -12.97 -2.59 2.88
N LEU A 29 -13.97 -1.72 3.13
CA LEU A 29 -14.79 -1.78 4.35
C LEU A 29 -15.52 -3.12 4.50
N PRO A 30 -16.18 -3.69 3.47
CA PRO A 30 -16.84 -4.98 3.59
C PRO A 30 -15.89 -6.17 3.84
N TRP A 31 -14.59 -5.95 3.65
CA TRP A 31 -13.56 -6.98 3.79
C TRP A 31 -12.89 -7.00 5.17
N LEU A 32 -13.18 -6.04 6.04
CA LEU A 32 -12.43 -5.83 7.30
C LEU A 32 -12.39 -7.06 8.19
N ASP A 33 -13.49 -7.81 8.28
CA ASP A 33 -13.58 -9.02 9.11
C ASP A 33 -12.62 -10.13 8.65
N ALA A 34 -12.28 -10.16 7.36
CA ALA A 34 -11.30 -11.08 6.79
C ALA A 34 -9.89 -10.49 6.78
N LEU A 35 -9.75 -9.18 6.48
CA LEU A 35 -8.46 -8.52 6.35
C LEU A 35 -7.73 -8.38 7.68
N LEU A 36 -8.41 -7.98 8.77
CA LEU A 36 -7.75 -7.70 10.04
C LEU A 36 -7.16 -8.94 10.71
N PRO A 37 -7.84 -10.11 10.77
CA PRO A 37 -7.22 -11.34 11.24
C PRO A 37 -6.05 -11.79 10.36
N ALA A 38 -6.20 -11.72 9.03
CA ALA A 38 -5.14 -12.07 8.09
C ALA A 38 -3.90 -11.20 8.26
N LEU A 39 -4.08 -9.88 8.44
CA LEU A 39 -3.00 -8.95 8.74
C LEU A 39 -2.26 -9.33 10.02
N ARG A 40 -3.00 -9.63 11.10
CA ARG A 40 -2.40 -10.06 12.37
C ARG A 40 -1.59 -11.33 12.20
N ALA A 41 -2.08 -12.30 11.44
CA ALA A 41 -1.38 -13.54 11.16
C ALA A 41 -0.07 -13.32 10.37
N VAL A 42 -0.08 -12.44 9.37
CA VAL A 42 1.13 -12.04 8.62
C VAL A 42 2.15 -11.39 9.57
N ILE A 43 1.73 -10.42 10.38
CA ILE A 43 2.63 -9.70 11.30
C ILE A 43 3.19 -10.63 12.38
N ALA A 44 2.42 -11.63 12.83
CA ALA A 44 2.90 -12.61 13.81
C ALA A 44 4.01 -13.52 13.24
N GLN A 45 3.94 -13.86 11.95
CA GLN A 45 4.94 -14.70 11.27
C GLN A 45 6.16 -13.88 10.78
N ALA A 46 5.92 -12.67 10.29
CA ALA A 46 6.95 -11.75 9.83
C ALA A 46 6.73 -10.37 10.49
N PRO A 47 7.35 -10.09 11.64
CA PRO A 47 7.14 -8.86 12.37
C PRO A 47 7.52 -7.59 11.59
N LEU A 48 6.75 -6.53 11.79
CA LEU A 48 7.02 -5.20 11.24
C LEU A 48 8.35 -4.65 11.77
N ARG A 49 9.19 -4.14 10.88
CA ARG A 49 10.48 -3.55 11.23
C ARG A 49 10.82 -2.32 10.39
N HIS A 50 11.63 -1.43 10.93
CA HIS A 50 12.20 -0.33 10.18
C HIS A 50 13.41 -0.82 9.38
N MET A 51 13.40 -0.61 8.06
CA MET A 51 14.52 -0.98 7.20
C MET A 51 15.42 0.22 6.96
N ALA A 52 16.70 -0.04 6.65
CA ALA A 52 17.64 1.00 6.24
C ALA A 52 17.58 1.22 4.72
N THR A 53 17.68 2.47 4.30
CA THR A 53 17.86 2.82 2.89
C THR A 53 19.32 2.62 2.46
N PRO A 54 19.64 2.56 1.16
CA PRO A 54 21.03 2.46 0.69
C PRO A 54 21.93 3.62 1.17
N GLY A 55 21.36 4.78 1.48
CA GLY A 55 22.07 5.91 2.08
C GLY A 55 22.25 5.84 3.60
N GLY A 56 21.91 4.71 4.25
CA GLY A 56 22.09 4.51 5.69
C GLY A 56 20.99 5.13 6.57
N PHE A 57 19.95 5.74 5.99
CA PHE A 57 18.85 6.30 6.77
C PHE A 57 17.83 5.24 7.14
N THR A 58 17.37 5.24 8.38
CA THR A 58 16.26 4.38 8.82
C THR A 58 14.94 4.94 8.31
N MET A 59 14.14 4.09 7.66
CA MET A 59 12.80 4.46 7.20
C MET A 59 11.88 4.75 8.39
N SER A 60 11.09 5.83 8.32
CA SER A 60 10.12 6.18 9.38
C SER A 60 8.90 5.25 9.40
N VAL A 61 8.69 4.50 8.33
CA VAL A 61 7.62 3.51 8.19
C VAL A 61 8.17 2.14 8.56
N ALA A 62 7.45 1.40 9.40
CA ALA A 62 7.78 0.01 9.67
C ALA A 62 7.11 -0.88 8.62
N LEU A 63 7.84 -1.91 8.15
CA LEU A 63 7.44 -2.72 6.99
C LEU A 63 7.52 -4.22 7.29
N THR A 64 6.68 -4.98 6.62
CA THR A 64 6.81 -6.43 6.43
C THR A 64 6.20 -6.83 5.09
N ASN A 65 6.32 -8.10 4.72
CA ASN A 65 5.83 -8.62 3.46
C ASN A 65 5.03 -9.90 3.63
N CYS A 66 4.22 -10.22 2.62
CA CYS A 66 3.68 -11.56 2.37
C CYS A 66 3.53 -11.79 0.86
N GLY A 67 3.45 -13.05 0.46
CA GLY A 67 3.42 -13.48 -0.94
C GLY A 67 4.67 -14.24 -1.34
N ALA A 68 4.79 -14.57 -2.62
CA ALA A 68 5.95 -15.28 -3.16
C ALA A 68 7.23 -14.43 -3.12
N LEU A 69 7.07 -13.10 -3.17
CA LEU A 69 8.15 -12.14 -3.13
C LEU A 69 7.88 -11.03 -2.12
N GLY A 70 8.92 -10.57 -1.42
CA GLY A 70 8.88 -9.41 -0.53
C GLY A 70 9.87 -8.34 -0.93
N TRP A 71 9.43 -7.09 -0.91
CA TRP A 71 10.29 -5.94 -1.14
C TRP A 71 11.19 -5.68 0.08
N THR A 72 12.49 -5.52 -0.17
CA THR A 72 13.49 -5.27 0.86
C THR A 72 14.45 -4.17 0.45
N THR A 73 15.08 -3.54 1.44
CA THR A 73 16.14 -2.55 1.24
C THR A 73 17.23 -2.69 2.29
N ASP A 74 18.46 -2.49 1.85
CA ASP A 74 19.67 -2.42 2.67
C ASP A 74 20.73 -1.57 1.96
N ALA A 75 21.99 -1.60 2.43
CA ALA A 75 23.11 -0.88 1.82
C ALA A 75 23.35 -1.23 0.33
N HIS A 76 22.88 -2.39 -0.14
CA HIS A 76 23.04 -2.85 -1.53
C HIS A 76 21.87 -2.43 -2.46
N GLY A 77 20.85 -1.74 -1.94
CA GLY A 77 19.74 -1.23 -2.76
C GLY A 77 18.39 -1.83 -2.43
N TYR A 78 17.46 -1.59 -3.35
CA TYR A 78 16.07 -2.03 -3.28
C TYR A 78 15.86 -3.24 -4.17
N ARG A 79 15.18 -4.29 -3.66
CA ARG A 79 14.94 -5.51 -4.43
C ARG A 79 13.80 -6.36 -3.86
N TYR A 80 13.27 -7.22 -4.72
CA TYR A 80 12.36 -8.28 -4.30
C TYR A 80 13.15 -9.57 -4.02
N ARG A 81 12.75 -10.29 -2.96
CA ARG A 81 13.34 -11.57 -2.54
C ARG A 81 12.25 -12.56 -2.12
N PRO A 82 12.45 -13.87 -2.36
CA PRO A 82 11.51 -14.90 -1.91
C PRO A 82 11.57 -15.13 -0.39
N ASP A 83 12.66 -14.73 0.24
CA ASP A 83 12.94 -14.94 1.66
C ASP A 83 13.17 -13.62 2.40
N ASP A 84 12.85 -13.62 3.66
CA ASP A 84 13.17 -12.53 4.58
C ASP A 84 14.68 -12.54 4.89
N PRO A 85 15.44 -11.48 4.52
CA PRO A 85 16.89 -11.44 4.72
C PRO A 85 17.31 -11.45 6.20
N GLN A 86 16.40 -11.17 7.13
CA GLN A 86 16.71 -11.17 8.55
C GLN A 86 16.59 -12.57 9.16
N THR A 87 15.66 -13.39 8.70
CA THR A 87 15.40 -14.72 9.24
C THR A 87 15.89 -15.84 8.33
N GLY A 88 16.07 -15.57 7.04
CA GLY A 88 16.33 -16.56 5.99
C GLY A 88 15.13 -17.43 5.65
N LEU A 89 13.95 -17.17 6.23
CA LEU A 89 12.74 -17.95 5.98
C LEU A 89 11.94 -17.34 4.83
N PRO A 90 11.16 -18.12 4.08
CA PRO A 90 10.21 -17.60 3.11
C PRO A 90 9.25 -16.62 3.77
N TRP A 91 8.80 -15.61 3.01
CA TRP A 91 7.72 -14.72 3.47
C TRP A 91 6.44 -15.51 3.73
N PRO A 92 5.58 -15.08 4.68
CA PRO A 92 4.27 -15.67 4.85
C PRO A 92 3.50 -15.71 3.53
N PRO A 93 2.73 -16.77 3.25
CA PRO A 93 1.93 -16.83 2.03
C PRO A 93 0.94 -15.65 1.94
N MET A 94 0.60 -15.24 0.72
CA MET A 94 -0.41 -14.20 0.47
C MET A 94 -1.77 -14.65 1.04
N PRO A 95 -2.37 -13.92 2.00
CA PRO A 95 -3.69 -14.26 2.48
C PRO A 95 -4.73 -14.19 1.36
N GLN A 96 -5.67 -15.15 1.32
CA GLN A 96 -6.70 -15.22 0.29
C GLN A 96 -7.54 -13.92 0.25
N ALA A 97 -7.87 -13.35 1.40
CA ALA A 97 -8.63 -12.09 1.47
C ALA A 97 -7.88 -10.93 0.82
N PHE A 98 -6.53 -10.86 0.95
CA PHE A 98 -5.72 -9.83 0.30
C PHE A 98 -5.76 -9.99 -1.22
N ALA A 99 -5.54 -11.22 -1.71
CA ALA A 99 -5.54 -11.52 -3.13
C ALA A 99 -6.91 -11.27 -3.78
N GLN A 100 -8.00 -11.70 -3.16
CA GLN A 100 -9.35 -11.51 -3.70
C GLN A 100 -9.74 -10.02 -3.77
N LEU A 101 -9.62 -9.28 -2.64
CA LEU A 101 -9.87 -7.83 -2.63
C LEU A 101 -9.07 -7.12 -3.73
N THR A 102 -7.81 -7.49 -3.88
CA THR A 102 -6.91 -6.88 -4.86
C THR A 102 -7.35 -7.13 -6.29
N ARG A 103 -7.74 -8.37 -6.63
CA ARG A 103 -8.25 -8.71 -7.97
C ARG A 103 -9.52 -7.95 -8.29
N GLU A 104 -10.45 -7.84 -7.32
CA GLU A 104 -11.70 -7.11 -7.51
C GLU A 104 -11.46 -5.60 -7.65
N ALA A 105 -10.61 -5.01 -6.80
CA ALA A 105 -10.26 -3.59 -6.90
C ALA A 105 -9.58 -3.26 -8.24
N ALA A 106 -8.63 -4.10 -8.68
CA ALA A 106 -7.97 -3.94 -9.96
C ALA A 106 -8.96 -4.04 -11.13
N ALA A 107 -9.85 -5.04 -11.10
CA ALA A 107 -10.89 -5.20 -12.13
C ALA A 107 -11.81 -3.97 -12.20
N GLN A 108 -12.25 -3.43 -11.05
CA GLN A 108 -13.06 -2.20 -11.02
C GLN A 108 -12.31 -0.96 -11.54
N ALA A 109 -11.00 -0.95 -11.44
CA ALA A 109 -10.16 0.12 -11.99
C ALA A 109 -9.79 -0.09 -13.47
N GLY A 110 -10.26 -1.18 -14.10
CA GLY A 110 -10.01 -1.48 -15.52
C GLY A 110 -8.84 -2.43 -15.77
N PHE A 111 -8.31 -3.09 -14.72
CA PHE A 111 -7.19 -4.04 -14.82
C PHE A 111 -7.65 -5.46 -14.48
N ALA A 112 -8.52 -6.02 -15.34
CA ALA A 112 -8.97 -7.40 -15.19
C ALA A 112 -7.81 -8.40 -15.30
N GLY A 113 -7.88 -9.51 -14.54
CA GLY A 113 -6.87 -10.57 -14.59
C GLY A 113 -5.59 -10.24 -13.80
N PHE A 114 -5.56 -9.14 -13.03
CA PHE A 114 -4.44 -8.86 -12.14
C PHE A 114 -4.33 -9.92 -11.04
N ASP A 115 -3.15 -10.53 -10.93
CA ASP A 115 -2.82 -11.52 -9.91
C ASP A 115 -1.53 -11.12 -9.20
N PRO A 116 -1.57 -10.62 -7.95
CA PRO A 116 -0.39 -10.17 -7.23
C PRO A 116 0.42 -11.35 -6.69
N ASP A 117 1.74 -11.24 -6.73
CA ASP A 117 2.69 -12.17 -6.13
C ASP A 117 3.44 -11.59 -4.93
N ALA A 118 3.32 -10.29 -4.70
CA ALA A 118 3.98 -9.56 -3.62
C ALA A 118 3.00 -8.59 -2.93
N CYS A 119 3.06 -8.55 -1.62
CA CYS A 119 2.35 -7.58 -0.79
C CYS A 119 3.32 -6.97 0.23
N LEU A 120 3.55 -5.67 0.12
CA LEU A 120 4.27 -4.88 1.12
C LEU A 120 3.28 -4.29 2.11
N VAL A 121 3.41 -4.65 3.38
CA VAL A 121 2.62 -4.09 4.49
C VAL A 121 3.41 -2.97 5.15
N ASN A 122 2.86 -1.77 5.17
CA ASN A 122 3.45 -0.58 5.76
C ASN A 122 2.66 -0.14 6.99
N ARG A 123 3.33 0.11 8.10
CA ARG A 123 2.76 0.73 9.29
C ARG A 123 3.32 2.13 9.48
N TYR A 124 2.45 3.12 9.41
CA TYR A 124 2.76 4.52 9.71
C TYR A 124 2.30 4.84 11.12
N ALA A 125 3.21 5.28 11.98
CA ALA A 125 2.89 6.00 13.20
C ALA A 125 2.74 7.49 12.89
N PRO A 126 2.12 8.31 13.76
CA PRO A 126 2.11 9.76 13.60
C PRO A 126 3.52 10.31 13.34
N GLY A 127 3.65 11.24 12.40
CA GLY A 127 4.92 11.78 11.91
C GLY A 127 5.63 10.93 10.83
N ALA A 128 5.33 9.64 10.70
CA ALA A 128 5.90 8.80 9.64
C ALA A 128 5.42 9.24 8.26
N ARG A 129 6.31 9.18 7.27
CA ARG A 129 6.08 9.64 5.90
C ARG A 129 6.76 8.74 4.87
N MET A 130 6.33 8.87 3.63
CA MET A 130 7.01 8.27 2.48
C MET A 130 7.29 9.36 1.46
N SER A 131 8.55 9.62 1.17
CA SER A 131 8.96 10.63 0.16
C SER A 131 8.48 10.24 -1.23
N LEU A 132 8.39 11.21 -2.14
CA LEU A 132 8.07 10.94 -3.54
C LEU A 132 9.05 9.93 -4.14
N HIS A 133 8.50 8.84 -4.68
CA HIS A 133 9.23 7.75 -5.32
C HIS A 133 8.39 7.14 -6.43
N GLN A 134 8.99 6.26 -7.20
CA GLN A 134 8.33 5.39 -8.17
C GLN A 134 8.52 3.95 -7.72
N ASP A 135 7.51 3.13 -7.88
CA ASP A 135 7.62 1.68 -7.79
C ASP A 135 8.15 1.16 -9.13
N LYS A 136 9.43 0.84 -9.17
CA LYS A 136 10.17 0.47 -10.39
C LYS A 136 11.14 -0.70 -10.19
N ASN A 137 10.94 -1.46 -9.13
CA ASN A 137 11.74 -2.67 -8.86
C ASN A 137 11.06 -3.94 -9.36
N GLU A 138 9.82 -3.84 -9.83
CA GLU A 138 9.05 -4.93 -10.44
C GLU A 138 9.53 -5.22 -11.86
N ARG A 139 9.32 -6.46 -12.32
CA ARG A 139 9.66 -6.86 -13.69
C ARG A 139 8.53 -6.60 -14.68
N ASP A 140 7.28 -6.59 -14.20
CA ASP A 140 6.09 -6.42 -15.02
C ASP A 140 5.43 -5.05 -14.73
N PHE A 141 5.72 -4.05 -15.56
CA PHE A 141 5.06 -2.75 -15.51
C PHE A 141 3.70 -2.71 -16.23
N GLY A 142 3.30 -3.78 -16.90
CA GLY A 142 1.95 -3.94 -17.44
C GLY A 142 0.92 -4.18 -16.34
N ALA A 143 1.34 -4.73 -15.21
CA ALA A 143 0.48 -4.94 -14.06
C ALA A 143 0.28 -3.65 -13.23
N PRO A 144 -0.94 -3.42 -12.69
CA PRO A 144 -1.21 -2.27 -11.83
C PRO A 144 -0.59 -2.43 -10.44
N ILE A 145 -0.64 -1.34 -9.67
CA ILE A 145 -0.43 -1.34 -8.22
C ILE A 145 -1.78 -1.15 -7.54
N VAL A 146 -2.04 -1.95 -6.50
CA VAL A 146 -3.23 -1.81 -5.64
C VAL A 146 -2.77 -1.50 -4.23
N SER A 147 -3.27 -0.40 -3.67
CA SER A 147 -2.87 0.12 -2.36
C SER A 147 -4.08 0.32 -1.46
N VAL A 148 -4.19 -0.51 -0.44
CA VAL A 148 -5.30 -0.51 0.55
C VAL A 148 -4.91 0.33 1.75
N SER A 149 -5.79 1.22 2.21
CA SER A 149 -5.57 2.10 3.35
C SER A 149 -6.48 1.75 4.52
N LEU A 150 -5.92 1.48 5.69
CA LEU A 150 -6.66 1.18 6.91
C LEU A 150 -6.16 2.03 8.08
N GLY A 151 -7.06 2.48 8.96
CA GLY A 151 -6.73 3.25 10.16
C GLY A 151 -6.78 4.75 9.94
N LEU A 152 -5.80 5.48 10.47
CA LEU A 152 -5.77 6.94 10.40
C LEU A 152 -5.76 7.44 8.95
N PRO A 153 -6.48 8.53 8.64
CA PRO A 153 -6.43 9.16 7.32
C PRO A 153 -5.02 9.65 6.99
N ALA A 154 -4.64 9.54 5.73
CA ALA A 154 -3.35 10.00 5.25
C ALA A 154 -3.48 10.83 3.98
N MET A 155 -2.61 11.81 3.82
CA MET A 155 -2.53 12.60 2.61
C MET A 155 -1.57 11.92 1.61
N PHE A 156 -2.13 11.28 0.60
CA PHE A 156 -1.42 10.67 -0.51
C PHE A 156 -1.02 11.74 -1.52
N LEU A 157 0.22 11.67 -1.95
CA LEU A 157 0.79 12.52 -2.99
C LEU A 157 0.82 11.72 -4.29
N PHE A 158 0.18 12.22 -5.34
CA PHE A 158 0.18 11.59 -6.65
C PHE A 158 0.63 12.61 -7.70
N GLY A 159 1.86 12.46 -8.17
CA GLY A 159 2.55 13.38 -9.07
C GLY A 159 2.47 12.99 -10.54
N GLY A 160 3.36 13.52 -11.34
CA GLY A 160 3.55 13.19 -12.74
C GLY A 160 4.64 12.15 -12.97
N ALA A 161 5.15 12.13 -14.21
CA ALA A 161 6.26 11.28 -14.61
C ALA A 161 7.63 11.79 -14.11
N ARG A 162 7.70 13.06 -13.75
CA ARG A 162 8.92 13.70 -13.24
C ARG A 162 8.78 14.03 -11.77
N ARG A 163 9.89 13.90 -11.02
CA ARG A 163 9.91 14.11 -9.57
C ARG A 163 9.68 15.57 -9.16
N ASP A 164 10.00 16.50 -10.01
CA ASP A 164 9.88 17.95 -9.79
C ASP A 164 8.48 18.50 -10.09
N GLU A 165 7.61 17.70 -10.70
CA GLU A 165 6.22 18.08 -10.90
C GLU A 165 5.45 18.11 -9.58
N ARG A 166 4.65 19.19 -9.39
CA ARG A 166 3.84 19.36 -8.18
C ARG A 166 2.79 18.25 -8.07
N PRO A 167 2.84 17.39 -7.02
CA PRO A 167 1.87 16.33 -6.87
C PRO A 167 0.49 16.86 -6.43
N ALA A 168 -0.56 16.20 -6.90
CA ALA A 168 -1.88 16.33 -6.31
C ALA A 168 -1.88 15.76 -4.89
N ARG A 169 -2.71 16.32 -4.02
CA ARG A 169 -2.90 15.88 -2.63
C ARG A 169 -4.26 15.24 -2.50
N ILE A 170 -4.29 13.95 -2.20
CA ILE A 170 -5.50 13.14 -2.15
C ILE A 170 -5.62 12.56 -0.73
N PRO A 171 -6.67 12.90 0.04
CA PRO A 171 -6.93 12.22 1.29
C PRO A 171 -7.31 10.76 1.01
N LEU A 172 -6.64 9.83 1.67
CA LEU A 172 -7.01 8.41 1.73
C LEU A 172 -7.53 8.13 3.14
N LEU A 173 -8.75 7.61 3.20
CA LEU A 173 -9.48 7.28 4.42
C LEU A 173 -9.40 5.78 4.72
N HIS A 174 -9.94 5.38 5.85
CA HIS A 174 -10.08 3.99 6.24
C HIS A 174 -10.96 3.23 5.23
N GLY A 175 -10.46 2.14 4.67
CA GLY A 175 -11.16 1.35 3.66
C GLY A 175 -10.95 1.81 2.22
N ASP A 176 -10.29 2.93 1.95
CA ASP A 176 -9.99 3.37 0.59
C ASP A 176 -8.96 2.46 -0.08
N VAL A 177 -9.15 2.23 -1.39
CA VAL A 177 -8.21 1.48 -2.22
C VAL A 177 -7.80 2.33 -3.41
N ALA A 178 -6.53 2.69 -3.48
CA ALA A 178 -5.94 3.34 -4.65
C ALA A 178 -5.41 2.28 -5.63
N VAL A 179 -5.73 2.46 -6.92
CA VAL A 179 -5.25 1.59 -8.01
C VAL A 179 -4.67 2.46 -9.11
N TRP A 180 -3.46 2.14 -9.56
CA TRP A 180 -2.87 2.83 -10.70
C TRP A 180 -2.01 1.88 -11.55
N GLY A 181 -2.07 2.05 -12.87
CA GLY A 181 -1.37 1.20 -13.83
C GLY A 181 -1.29 1.85 -15.21
N GLY A 182 -0.90 1.09 -16.22
CA GLY A 182 -0.79 1.57 -17.58
C GLY A 182 0.07 2.83 -17.70
N VAL A 183 -0.46 3.89 -18.31
CA VAL A 183 0.25 5.16 -18.48
C VAL A 183 0.58 5.88 -17.16
N ASP A 184 -0.14 5.56 -16.09
CA ASP A 184 0.10 6.14 -14.75
C ASP A 184 0.98 5.24 -13.86
N ARG A 185 1.41 4.05 -14.35
CA ARG A 185 2.11 3.03 -13.54
C ARG A 185 3.38 3.56 -12.87
N LEU A 186 4.13 4.39 -13.54
CA LEU A 186 5.41 4.94 -13.08
C LEU A 186 5.31 6.38 -12.58
N ARG A 187 4.12 6.85 -12.17
CA ARG A 187 3.99 8.17 -11.56
C ARG A 187 4.67 8.24 -10.20
N TYR A 188 5.30 9.38 -9.94
CA TYR A 188 5.83 9.67 -8.61
C TYR A 188 4.70 9.80 -7.60
N HIS A 189 4.82 9.09 -6.49
CA HIS A 189 3.84 9.09 -5.42
C HIS A 189 4.51 9.04 -4.04
N GLY A 190 3.76 9.37 -3.00
CA GLY A 190 4.27 9.41 -1.64
C GLY A 190 3.15 9.62 -0.63
N VAL A 191 3.53 9.74 0.65
CA VAL A 191 2.60 9.99 1.76
C VAL A 191 3.18 11.09 2.64
N MET A 192 2.41 12.14 2.88
CA MET A 192 2.79 13.21 3.81
C MET A 192 2.95 12.67 5.24
N PRO A 193 3.65 13.40 6.13
CA PRO A 193 3.70 13.03 7.53
C PRO A 193 2.29 12.76 8.06
N LEU A 194 2.11 11.56 8.67
CA LEU A 194 0.82 11.15 9.24
C LEU A 194 0.47 12.08 10.41
N ALA A 195 -0.73 12.65 10.39
CA ALA A 195 -1.22 13.48 11.48
C ALA A 195 -1.49 12.65 12.75
N GLU A 196 -1.47 13.31 13.90
CA GLU A 196 -1.93 12.72 15.15
C GLU A 196 -3.42 12.39 15.07
N GLY A 197 -3.81 11.29 15.71
CA GLY A 197 -5.19 10.86 15.76
C GLY A 197 -5.36 9.51 16.43
N GLN A 198 -6.61 9.08 16.58
CA GLN A 198 -7.00 7.80 17.17
C GLN A 198 -8.09 7.17 16.30
N HIS A 199 -7.80 6.00 15.74
CA HIS A 199 -8.79 5.23 14.97
C HIS A 199 -9.42 4.15 15.88
N PRO A 200 -10.76 3.96 15.87
CA PRO A 200 -11.43 3.04 16.79
C PRO A 200 -10.89 1.60 16.74
N LEU A 201 -10.60 1.08 15.54
CA LEU A 201 -10.16 -0.30 15.34
C LEU A 201 -8.63 -0.49 15.37
N LEU A 202 -7.87 0.53 14.95
CA LEU A 202 -6.43 0.39 14.69
C LEU A 202 -5.57 1.29 15.58
N GLY A 203 -6.17 2.13 16.41
CA GLY A 203 -5.43 3.00 17.32
C GLY A 203 -4.68 4.12 16.59
N ARG A 204 -3.51 4.50 17.10
CA ARG A 204 -2.69 5.62 16.60
C ARG A 204 -1.80 5.20 15.44
N GLN A 205 -2.37 4.63 14.38
CA GLN A 205 -1.62 4.17 13.21
C GLN A 205 -2.45 4.12 11.95
N ARG A 206 -1.75 4.17 10.82
CA ARG A 206 -2.25 3.77 9.51
C ARG A 206 -1.52 2.52 9.07
N ILE A 207 -2.28 1.53 8.60
CA ILE A 207 -1.75 0.37 7.88
C ILE A 207 -2.04 0.55 6.40
N ASN A 208 -1.07 0.21 5.57
CA ASN A 208 -1.22 0.22 4.13
C ASN A 208 -0.69 -1.09 3.55
N PHE A 209 -1.47 -1.74 2.70
CA PHE A 209 -1.01 -2.88 1.91
C PHE A 209 -0.79 -2.42 0.49
N THR A 210 0.38 -2.66 -0.06
CA THR A 210 0.63 -2.40 -1.47
C THR A 210 0.94 -3.70 -2.17
N LEU A 211 0.03 -4.10 -3.08
CA LEU A 211 0.09 -5.36 -3.79
C LEU A 211 0.55 -5.13 -5.23
N ARG A 212 1.46 -5.98 -5.69
CA ARG A 212 2.15 -5.85 -6.97
C ARG A 212 2.37 -7.23 -7.60
N ARG A 213 2.62 -7.23 -8.92
CA ARG A 213 3.23 -8.35 -9.63
C ARG A 213 4.71 -8.03 -9.80
N ALA A 214 5.54 -8.57 -8.91
CA ALA A 214 6.95 -8.24 -8.81
C ALA A 214 7.85 -9.19 -9.61
N GLY A 215 7.49 -10.47 -9.66
CA GLY A 215 8.08 -11.47 -10.53
C GLY A 215 7.37 -11.54 -11.88
N ALA A 216 8.05 -12.01 -12.90
CA ALA A 216 7.45 -12.31 -14.21
C ALA A 216 7.41 -13.81 -14.39
#